data_26047a321cd831d34342856ef3236e79
#
_entry.id   26047a321cd831d34342856ef3236e79
#
_cell.length_a   1.000
_cell.length_b   1.000
_cell.length_c   1.000
_cell.angle_alpha   90.00
_cell.angle_beta   90.00
_cell.angle_gamma   90.00
#
_symmetry.space_group_name_H-M   'P 1'
#
loop_
_entity.id
_entity.type
_entity.pdbx_description
1 polymer ?
#
loop_
_entity_poly.entity_id
_entity_poly.type
_entity_poly.pdbx_seq_one_letter_code
_entity_poly.pdbx_strand_id
1 'polypeptide(L)'
;MNTKTLSFFFVGLLVGVVTASAGFSWMLRSSTTRNNSVQVLKLAHTLDPKHPVHLAMEFMAQRLREKSGGTVEIQIFPNSQLGSETECIELLQQGALAITKTSAAPLEGFVPELALFGVPYIFRNEEHYWKLIHSDLGKQLLAAGETKGIRGLCYYDAGARSFYTVNRPILKPSDLGGLKIRVQQSKTAMDMVQALGGSPTPVPFGELYTALQSSMVDGAENNAPSFYTNRHYEVCKHYSLDEHTRVPDLLLVSTKVWSELSPQVQLWLQQSADESSEYQRKLWQQETARLLELLQQEGVQIHRPDQALFAEQVKSMHDSLTGTRVGDLMKQLSELK
;
A
#
# COMPACT_ATOMS: atom_id res chain seq x y z
N MET A 1 -52.03 40.51 55.15
CA MET A 1 -50.62 40.20 54.76
C MET A 1 -50.00 41.52 54.37
N ASN A 2 -48.91 41.89 55.04
CA ASN A 2 -48.35 43.24 54.92
C ASN A 2 -47.67 43.40 53.54
N THR A 3 -47.89 44.50 52.85
CA THR A 3 -47.37 44.79 51.50
C THR A 3 -45.86 44.58 51.36
N LYS A 4 -45.10 44.81 52.43
CA LYS A 4 -43.68 44.57 52.52
C LYS A 4 -43.27 43.09 52.44
N THR A 5 -44.06 42.20 53.04
CA THR A 5 -43.83 40.76 53.04
C THR A 5 -44.05 40.16 51.65
N LEU A 6 -45.03 40.71 50.92
CA LEU A 6 -45.34 40.28 49.53
C LEU A 6 -44.24 40.71 48.56
N SER A 7 -43.64 41.93 48.73
CA SER A 7 -42.52 42.41 47.95
C SER A 7 -41.26 41.54 48.11
N PHE A 8 -40.93 41.14 49.32
CA PHE A 8 -39.75 40.27 49.57
C PHE A 8 -39.94 38.87 48.99
N PHE A 9 -41.18 38.37 48.99
CA PHE A 9 -41.47 37.06 48.37
C PHE A 9 -41.28 37.10 46.85
N PHE A 10 -41.73 38.13 46.14
CA PHE A 10 -41.56 38.29 44.72
C PHE A 10 -40.11 38.54 44.31
N VAL A 11 -39.35 39.31 45.11
CA VAL A 11 -37.92 39.51 44.84
C VAL A 11 -37.13 38.21 45.05
N GLY A 12 -37.43 37.41 46.09
CA GLY A 12 -36.82 36.10 46.30
C GLY A 12 -37.14 35.11 45.19
N LEU A 13 -38.38 35.11 44.70
CA LEU A 13 -38.80 34.25 43.57
C LEU A 13 -38.05 34.63 42.24
N LEU A 14 -37.91 35.94 41.98
CA LEU A 14 -37.22 36.46 40.79
C LEU A 14 -35.71 36.12 40.84
N VAL A 15 -35.05 36.28 41.96
CA VAL A 15 -33.66 35.93 42.16
C VAL A 15 -33.48 34.40 42.03
N GLY A 16 -34.39 33.60 42.59
CA GLY A 16 -34.34 32.13 42.46
C GLY A 16 -34.52 31.66 41.01
N VAL A 17 -35.41 32.27 40.23
CA VAL A 17 -35.59 31.92 38.81
C VAL A 17 -34.37 32.36 37.97
N VAL A 18 -33.77 33.50 38.22
CA VAL A 18 -32.57 33.97 37.51
C VAL A 18 -31.35 33.11 37.82
N THR A 19 -31.18 32.71 39.06
CA THR A 19 -30.05 31.81 39.45
C THR A 19 -30.26 30.39 38.94
N ALA A 20 -31.48 29.86 38.94
CA ALA A 20 -31.80 28.56 38.36
C ALA A 20 -31.61 28.52 36.84
N SER A 21 -32.04 29.58 36.14
CA SER A 21 -31.85 29.68 34.68
C SER A 21 -30.38 29.89 34.28
N ALA A 22 -29.62 30.67 35.07
CA ALA A 22 -28.19 30.81 34.82
C ALA A 22 -27.43 29.47 35.09
N GLY A 23 -27.77 28.79 36.18
CA GLY A 23 -27.21 27.45 36.49
C GLY A 23 -27.57 26.42 35.43
N PHE A 24 -28.81 26.41 34.96
CA PHE A 24 -29.26 25.52 33.89
C PHE A 24 -28.63 25.84 32.52
N SER A 25 -28.44 27.13 32.22
CA SER A 25 -27.72 27.54 31.00
C SER A 25 -26.23 27.20 31.05
N TRP A 26 -25.62 27.29 32.24
CA TRP A 26 -24.25 26.87 32.47
C TRP A 26 -24.12 25.35 32.39
N MET A 27 -25.05 24.60 32.95
CA MET A 27 -25.13 23.14 32.89
C MET A 27 -25.40 22.66 31.46
N LEU A 28 -26.25 23.34 30.67
CA LEU A 28 -26.44 23.06 29.23
C LEU A 28 -25.20 23.42 28.40
N ARG A 29 -24.46 24.46 28.73
CA ARG A 29 -23.20 24.78 28.08
C ARG A 29 -22.08 23.81 28.47
N SER A 30 -22.05 23.29 29.68
CA SER A 30 -21.10 22.24 30.09
C SER A 30 -21.49 20.85 29.63
N SER A 31 -22.77 20.60 29.38
CA SER A 31 -23.30 19.36 28.80
C SER A 31 -23.41 19.37 27.27
N THR A 32 -22.93 20.43 26.56
CA THR A 32 -22.41 20.22 25.22
C THR A 32 -21.13 19.38 25.37
N THR A 33 -21.28 18.17 25.86
CA THR A 33 -20.40 17.08 25.52
C THR A 33 -20.25 17.19 24.01
N ARG A 34 -19.10 17.68 23.54
CA ARG A 34 -18.63 17.40 22.20
C ARG A 34 -18.92 15.91 22.03
N ASN A 35 -19.94 15.60 21.25
CA ASN A 35 -20.07 14.28 20.69
C ASN A 35 -18.81 14.15 19.83
N ASN A 36 -17.70 13.85 20.45
CA ASN A 36 -16.46 13.45 19.80
C ASN A 36 -16.72 12.06 19.25
N SER A 37 -17.63 11.99 18.25
CA SER A 37 -17.69 10.80 17.44
C SER A 37 -16.31 10.64 16.80
N VAL A 38 -15.62 9.57 17.20
CA VAL A 38 -14.33 9.24 16.63
C VAL A 38 -14.52 9.11 15.12
N GLN A 39 -13.77 9.88 14.34
CA GLN A 39 -13.76 9.75 12.89
C GLN A 39 -12.95 8.52 12.52
N VAL A 40 -13.60 7.50 11.94
CA VAL A 40 -12.95 6.26 11.56
C VAL A 40 -12.65 6.25 10.06
N LEU A 41 -11.37 6.14 9.71
CA LEU A 41 -10.89 5.95 8.35
C LEU A 41 -10.63 4.47 8.11
N LYS A 42 -11.35 3.85 7.17
CA LYS A 42 -11.13 2.45 6.80
C LYS A 42 -9.92 2.34 5.87
N LEU A 43 -8.99 1.42 6.21
CA LEU A 43 -7.83 1.08 5.42
C LEU A 43 -7.90 -0.39 5.03
N ALA A 44 -7.83 -0.72 3.74
CA ALA A 44 -7.85 -2.09 3.23
C ALA A 44 -6.54 -2.46 2.53
N HIS A 45 -6.16 -3.73 2.62
CA HIS A 45 -5.04 -4.31 1.89
C HIS A 45 -5.13 -5.84 1.81
N THR A 46 -4.28 -6.44 0.96
CA THR A 46 -4.33 -7.87 0.66
C THR A 46 -3.33 -8.73 1.45
N LEU A 47 -2.44 -8.11 2.24
CA LEU A 47 -1.33 -8.77 2.91
C LEU A 47 -1.74 -9.42 4.24
N ASP A 48 -0.96 -10.42 4.66
CA ASP A 48 -1.08 -11.04 5.99
C ASP A 48 -0.69 -10.05 7.11
N PRO A 49 -1.31 -10.12 8.31
CA PRO A 49 -0.97 -9.25 9.44
C PRO A 49 0.49 -9.35 9.94
N LYS A 50 1.22 -10.40 9.61
CA LYS A 50 2.65 -10.53 9.94
C LYS A 50 3.58 -9.88 8.91
N HIS A 51 3.03 -9.39 7.81
CA HIS A 51 3.82 -8.77 6.75
C HIS A 51 4.38 -7.41 7.21
N PRO A 52 5.66 -7.06 6.93
CA PRO A 52 6.27 -5.81 7.36
C PRO A 52 5.49 -4.55 6.96
N VAL A 53 4.83 -4.58 5.80
CA VAL A 53 3.97 -3.48 5.33
C VAL A 53 2.71 -3.34 6.19
N HIS A 54 2.10 -4.44 6.65
CA HIS A 54 0.97 -4.37 7.58
C HIS A 54 1.38 -3.74 8.91
N LEU A 55 2.51 -4.17 9.47
CA LEU A 55 3.02 -3.61 10.73
C LEU A 55 3.29 -2.10 10.64
N ALA A 56 3.71 -1.62 9.47
CA ALA A 56 3.88 -0.20 9.23
C ALA A 56 2.53 0.55 9.14
N MET A 57 1.49 -0.06 8.60
CA MET A 57 0.14 0.53 8.62
C MET A 57 -0.45 0.55 10.03
N GLU A 58 -0.18 -0.44 10.89
CA GLU A 58 -0.53 -0.39 12.31
C GLU A 58 0.21 0.75 13.03
N PHE A 59 1.52 0.90 12.74
CA PHE A 59 2.29 2.04 13.26
C PHE A 59 1.70 3.37 12.81
N MET A 60 1.32 3.52 11.53
CA MET A 60 0.63 4.72 11.03
C MET A 60 -0.67 4.99 11.78
N ALA A 61 -1.49 3.95 12.00
CA ALA A 61 -2.76 4.06 12.73
C ALA A 61 -2.53 4.55 14.17
N GLN A 62 -1.51 4.02 14.84
CA GLN A 62 -1.10 4.46 16.16
C GLN A 62 -0.68 5.94 16.14
N ARG A 63 0.19 6.35 15.19
CA ARG A 63 0.67 7.72 15.09
C ARG A 63 -0.46 8.71 14.84
N LEU A 64 -1.43 8.37 13.97
CA LEU A 64 -2.60 9.21 13.71
C LEU A 64 -3.47 9.36 14.97
N ARG A 65 -3.70 8.28 15.70
CA ARG A 65 -4.45 8.30 16.95
C ARG A 65 -3.78 9.18 18.01
N GLU A 66 -2.46 9.08 18.15
CA GLU A 66 -1.66 9.92 19.06
C GLU A 66 -1.74 11.41 18.68
N LYS A 67 -1.50 11.74 17.39
CA LYS A 67 -1.54 13.14 16.91
C LYS A 67 -2.92 13.76 17.02
N SER A 68 -3.97 12.99 16.82
CA SER A 68 -5.37 13.45 16.89
C SER A 68 -5.94 13.45 18.32
N GLY A 69 -5.20 12.95 19.32
CA GLY A 69 -5.72 12.75 20.68
C GLY A 69 -6.91 11.77 20.71
N GLY A 70 -6.93 10.79 19.79
CA GLY A 70 -7.97 9.76 19.68
C GLY A 70 -9.24 10.23 18.97
N THR A 71 -9.25 11.41 18.33
CA THR A 71 -10.42 11.90 17.59
C THR A 71 -10.52 11.34 16.18
N VAL A 72 -9.41 10.80 15.63
CA VAL A 72 -9.35 10.13 14.34
C VAL A 72 -8.64 8.79 14.51
N GLU A 73 -9.22 7.73 13.98
CA GLU A 73 -8.69 6.38 14.04
C GLU A 73 -8.66 5.73 12.65
N ILE A 74 -7.68 4.85 12.40
CA ILE A 74 -7.66 4.00 11.22
C ILE A 74 -8.09 2.59 11.63
N GLN A 75 -9.11 2.06 10.96
CA GLN A 75 -9.51 0.66 11.06
C GLN A 75 -8.93 -0.11 9.87
N ILE A 76 -8.05 -1.08 10.16
CA ILE A 76 -7.35 -1.86 9.12
C ILE A 76 -8.11 -3.16 8.81
N PHE A 77 -8.28 -3.45 7.52
CA PHE A 77 -8.88 -4.66 6.96
C PHE A 77 -7.83 -5.40 6.11
N PRO A 78 -7.09 -6.36 6.70
CA PRO A 78 -6.04 -7.14 6.01
C PRO A 78 -6.61 -8.31 5.20
N ASN A 79 -5.72 -9.11 4.58
CA ASN A 79 -6.06 -10.40 3.94
C ASN A 79 -7.19 -10.32 2.93
N SER A 80 -7.27 -9.27 2.13
CA SER A 80 -8.32 -9.07 1.11
C SER A 80 -9.75 -9.07 1.67
N GLN A 81 -9.96 -8.70 2.95
CA GLN A 81 -11.31 -8.69 3.55
C GLN A 81 -12.29 -7.75 2.82
N LEU A 82 -11.80 -6.71 2.17
CA LEU A 82 -12.62 -5.77 1.38
C LEU A 82 -12.41 -5.92 -0.13
N GLY A 83 -11.80 -7.03 -0.56
CA GLY A 83 -11.57 -7.34 -1.97
C GLY A 83 -10.08 -7.35 -2.38
N SER A 84 -9.86 -7.54 -3.67
CA SER A 84 -8.54 -7.46 -4.32
C SER A 84 -7.99 -6.03 -4.31
N GLU A 85 -6.72 -5.84 -4.73
CA GLU A 85 -6.14 -4.51 -4.85
C GLU A 85 -6.92 -3.63 -5.85
N THR A 86 -7.35 -4.19 -6.99
CA THR A 86 -8.13 -3.47 -8.00
C THR A 86 -9.49 -3.02 -7.46
N GLU A 87 -10.22 -3.92 -6.77
CA GLU A 87 -11.51 -3.58 -6.14
C GLU A 87 -11.35 -2.51 -5.05
N CYS A 88 -10.28 -2.59 -4.24
CA CYS A 88 -9.98 -1.56 -3.25
C CYS A 88 -9.66 -0.20 -3.87
N ILE A 89 -8.98 -0.16 -5.03
CA ILE A 89 -8.73 1.09 -5.78
C ILE A 89 -10.07 1.66 -6.28
N GLU A 90 -10.97 0.84 -6.81
CA GLU A 90 -12.30 1.28 -7.27
C GLU A 90 -13.14 1.83 -6.11
N LEU A 91 -13.16 1.15 -4.96
CA LEU A 91 -13.82 1.63 -3.74
C LEU A 91 -13.24 2.97 -3.25
N LEU A 92 -11.91 3.14 -3.37
CA LEU A 92 -11.21 4.38 -3.03
C LEU A 92 -11.67 5.54 -3.94
N GLN A 93 -11.72 5.31 -5.27
CA GLN A 93 -12.18 6.32 -6.25
C GLN A 93 -13.62 6.76 -5.97
N GLN A 94 -14.48 5.83 -5.54
CA GLN A 94 -15.87 6.09 -5.18
C GLN A 94 -16.01 6.82 -3.84
N GLY A 95 -14.97 6.85 -2.99
CA GLY A 95 -15.01 7.36 -1.62
C GLY A 95 -15.68 6.41 -0.63
N ALA A 96 -15.95 5.17 -1.02
CA ALA A 96 -16.49 4.13 -0.14
C ALA A 96 -15.39 3.52 0.78
N LEU A 97 -14.14 3.63 0.36
CA LEU A 97 -12.95 3.30 1.14
C LEU A 97 -12.10 4.56 1.30
N ALA A 98 -11.64 4.82 2.53
CA ALA A 98 -10.83 6.01 2.80
C ALA A 98 -9.38 5.83 2.36
N ILE A 99 -8.76 4.69 2.71
CA ILE A 99 -7.33 4.42 2.48
C ILE A 99 -7.17 3.00 1.95
N THR A 100 -6.25 2.79 1.01
CA THR A 100 -5.81 1.45 0.61
C THR A 100 -4.30 1.40 0.44
N LYS A 101 -3.70 0.25 0.70
CA LYS A 101 -2.35 -0.09 0.26
C LYS A 101 -2.47 -0.96 -0.99
N THR A 102 -1.78 -0.58 -2.04
CA THR A 102 -1.67 -1.37 -3.27
C THR A 102 -0.26 -1.35 -3.81
N SER A 103 0.11 -2.37 -4.58
CA SER A 103 1.32 -2.34 -5.41
C SER A 103 1.14 -1.38 -6.59
N ALA A 104 2.22 -0.78 -7.08
CA ALA A 104 2.19 0.05 -8.28
C ALA A 104 1.73 -0.74 -9.53
N ALA A 105 1.91 -2.06 -9.55
CA ALA A 105 1.55 -2.90 -10.69
C ALA A 105 0.05 -2.92 -11.00
N PRO A 106 -0.88 -3.30 -10.10
CA PRO A 106 -2.31 -3.18 -10.38
C PRO A 106 -2.77 -1.73 -10.55
N LEU A 107 -2.08 -0.77 -9.93
CA LEU A 107 -2.42 0.64 -10.05
C LEU A 107 -2.13 1.22 -11.45
N GLU A 108 -1.26 0.60 -12.27
CA GLU A 108 -0.99 1.05 -13.64
C GLU A 108 -2.24 1.08 -14.53
N GLY A 109 -3.22 0.22 -14.26
CA GLY A 109 -4.50 0.22 -14.97
C GLY A 109 -5.35 1.48 -14.74
N PHE A 110 -5.10 2.22 -13.67
CA PHE A 110 -5.75 3.47 -13.31
C PHE A 110 -4.85 4.68 -13.58
N VAL A 111 -3.55 4.52 -13.38
CA VAL A 111 -2.50 5.54 -13.50
C VAL A 111 -1.36 4.98 -14.36
N PRO A 112 -1.43 5.11 -15.70
CA PRO A 112 -0.51 4.44 -16.62
C PRO A 112 0.97 4.76 -16.40
N GLU A 113 1.29 5.92 -15.84
CA GLU A 113 2.67 6.33 -15.53
C GLU A 113 3.35 5.38 -14.54
N LEU A 114 2.58 4.71 -13.67
CA LEU A 114 3.11 3.76 -12.68
C LEU A 114 3.59 2.45 -13.29
N ALA A 115 3.27 2.18 -14.56
CA ALA A 115 3.85 1.09 -15.33
C ALA A 115 5.40 1.17 -15.37
N LEU A 116 5.99 2.37 -15.19
CA LEU A 116 7.44 2.54 -15.06
C LEU A 116 8.05 1.55 -14.07
N PHE A 117 7.45 1.37 -12.89
CA PHE A 117 7.99 0.49 -11.85
C PHE A 117 7.93 -1.01 -12.21
N GLY A 118 7.04 -1.38 -13.13
CA GLY A 118 6.89 -2.75 -13.63
C GLY A 118 7.86 -3.12 -14.76
N VAL A 119 8.56 -2.13 -15.36
CA VAL A 119 9.53 -2.40 -16.43
C VAL A 119 10.74 -3.14 -15.85
N PRO A 120 11.09 -4.34 -16.34
CA PRO A 120 12.15 -5.14 -15.74
C PRO A 120 13.54 -4.52 -15.97
N TYR A 121 14.42 -4.67 -14.98
CA TYR A 121 15.84 -4.26 -15.03
C TYR A 121 16.11 -2.79 -15.39
N ILE A 122 15.15 -1.88 -15.15
CA ILE A 122 15.36 -0.43 -15.38
C ILE A 122 16.20 0.25 -14.29
N PHE A 123 16.24 -0.35 -13.10
CA PHE A 123 17.03 0.17 -12.00
C PHE A 123 18.41 -0.48 -11.99
N ARG A 124 19.46 0.35 -11.97
CA ARG A 124 20.87 -0.13 -11.91
C ARG A 124 21.17 -0.90 -10.62
N ASN A 125 20.56 -0.46 -9.51
CA ASN A 125 20.67 -1.03 -8.18
C ASN A 125 19.62 -0.43 -7.26
N GLU A 126 19.60 -0.83 -5.98
CA GLU A 126 18.67 -0.31 -4.98
C GLU A 126 18.86 1.20 -4.72
N GLU A 127 20.10 1.71 -4.75
CA GLU A 127 20.36 3.15 -4.58
C GLU A 127 19.69 3.97 -5.69
N HIS A 128 19.76 3.52 -6.93
CA HIS A 128 19.11 4.18 -8.07
C HIS A 128 17.58 4.18 -7.94
N TYR A 129 17.00 3.09 -7.44
CA TYR A 129 15.58 3.02 -7.12
C TYR A 129 15.19 4.07 -6.06
N TRP A 130 15.93 4.16 -4.95
CA TRP A 130 15.65 5.13 -3.91
C TRP A 130 15.88 6.58 -4.34
N LYS A 131 16.81 6.84 -5.27
CA LYS A 131 16.95 8.16 -5.89
C LYS A 131 15.68 8.55 -6.65
N LEU A 132 15.07 7.63 -7.40
CA LEU A 132 13.76 7.89 -8.03
C LEU A 132 12.70 8.21 -6.98
N ILE A 133 12.52 7.35 -5.99
CA ILE A 133 11.48 7.51 -4.96
C ILE A 133 11.56 8.88 -4.27
N HIS A 134 12.76 9.37 -3.97
CA HIS A 134 12.96 10.66 -3.30
C HIS A 134 13.05 11.86 -4.25
N SER A 135 13.11 11.66 -5.56
CA SER A 135 13.19 12.71 -6.56
C SER A 135 11.85 13.44 -6.77
N ASP A 136 11.90 14.55 -7.49
CA ASP A 136 10.67 15.22 -7.92
C ASP A 136 9.86 14.37 -8.90
N LEU A 137 10.52 13.51 -9.69
CA LEU A 137 9.83 12.53 -10.53
C LEU A 137 9.06 11.50 -9.68
N GLY A 138 9.64 11.00 -8.61
CA GLY A 138 8.96 10.11 -7.66
C GLY A 138 7.74 10.77 -7.02
N LYS A 139 7.83 12.05 -6.62
CA LYS A 139 6.70 12.82 -6.11
C LYS A 139 5.60 13.01 -7.16
N GLN A 140 5.98 13.31 -8.41
CA GLN A 140 5.03 13.42 -9.52
C GLN A 140 4.28 12.10 -9.77
N LEU A 141 4.99 10.97 -9.75
CA LEU A 141 4.39 9.64 -9.90
C LEU A 141 3.43 9.33 -8.74
N LEU A 142 3.79 9.69 -7.50
CA LEU A 142 2.93 9.52 -6.33
C LEU A 142 1.62 10.33 -6.45
N ALA A 143 1.69 11.51 -7.05
CA ALA A 143 0.55 12.41 -7.23
C ALA A 143 -0.24 12.16 -8.54
N ALA A 144 0.26 11.31 -9.45
CA ALA A 144 -0.30 11.16 -10.80
C ALA A 144 -1.77 10.68 -10.83
N GLY A 145 -2.25 10.06 -9.76
CA GLY A 145 -3.62 9.58 -9.63
C GLY A 145 -4.64 10.62 -9.15
N GLU A 146 -4.26 11.84 -8.78
CA GLU A 146 -5.17 12.79 -8.12
C GLU A 146 -6.40 13.13 -8.97
N THR A 147 -6.24 13.32 -10.28
CA THR A 147 -7.36 13.57 -11.20
C THR A 147 -8.27 12.36 -11.42
N LYS A 148 -7.84 11.18 -10.96
CA LYS A 148 -8.58 9.92 -11.01
C LYS A 148 -9.22 9.55 -9.68
N GLY A 149 -9.25 10.46 -8.71
CA GLY A 149 -9.82 10.20 -7.39
C GLY A 149 -8.85 9.51 -6.42
N ILE A 150 -7.57 9.39 -6.78
CA ILE A 150 -6.54 8.62 -6.05
C ILE A 150 -5.41 9.56 -5.66
N ARG A 151 -5.20 9.79 -4.36
CA ARG A 151 -4.06 10.56 -3.86
C ARG A 151 -3.06 9.64 -3.18
N GLY A 152 -1.80 9.68 -3.62
CA GLY A 152 -0.70 9.00 -2.94
C GLY A 152 -0.29 9.74 -1.66
N LEU A 153 -0.13 8.99 -0.56
CA LEU A 153 0.40 9.51 0.70
C LEU A 153 1.91 9.26 0.81
N CYS A 154 2.33 8.02 0.58
CA CYS A 154 3.74 7.63 0.60
C CYS A 154 3.98 6.34 -0.18
N TYR A 155 5.26 6.05 -0.40
CA TYR A 155 5.74 4.75 -0.87
C TYR A 155 6.17 3.89 0.31
N TYR A 156 5.92 2.58 0.21
CA TYR A 156 6.52 1.55 1.04
C TYR A 156 7.49 0.71 0.21
N ASP A 157 8.60 0.31 0.83
CA ASP A 157 9.55 -0.61 0.22
C ASP A 157 8.91 -1.98 0.03
N ALA A 158 9.06 -2.53 -1.16
CA ALA A 158 8.65 -3.89 -1.48
C ALA A 158 9.82 -4.72 -2.04
N GLY A 159 11.03 -4.18 -1.96
CA GLY A 159 12.27 -4.83 -2.41
C GLY A 159 12.28 -5.19 -3.88
N ALA A 160 13.08 -6.18 -4.22
CA ALA A 160 13.10 -6.77 -5.55
C ALA A 160 12.16 -7.98 -5.62
N ARG A 161 11.57 -8.18 -6.80
CA ARG A 161 10.70 -9.31 -7.10
C ARG A 161 11.47 -10.35 -7.90
N SER A 162 11.24 -11.62 -7.58
CA SER A 162 11.95 -12.78 -8.14
C SER A 162 11.00 -13.95 -8.34
N PHE A 163 11.33 -14.85 -9.26
CA PHE A 163 10.50 -16.01 -9.56
C PHE A 163 10.57 -17.08 -8.47
N TYR A 164 9.43 -17.66 -8.12
CA TYR A 164 9.34 -18.89 -7.34
C TYR A 164 8.40 -19.89 -8.00
N THR A 165 8.77 -21.16 -7.95
CA THR A 165 8.14 -22.23 -8.73
C THR A 165 7.99 -23.50 -7.91
N VAL A 166 7.06 -24.34 -8.33
CA VAL A 166 6.77 -25.64 -7.69
C VAL A 166 7.82 -26.68 -8.00
N ASN A 167 8.13 -26.91 -9.29
CA ASN A 167 8.79 -28.14 -9.73
C ASN A 167 10.27 -27.97 -10.15
N ARG A 168 10.70 -26.79 -10.56
CA ARG A 168 12.06 -26.56 -11.07
C ARG A 168 12.50 -25.11 -10.89
N PRO A 169 13.80 -24.84 -10.68
CA PRO A 169 14.30 -23.48 -10.60
C PRO A 169 14.26 -22.75 -11.95
N ILE A 170 14.29 -21.44 -11.90
CA ILE A 170 14.47 -20.56 -13.07
C ILE A 170 15.90 -20.01 -13.00
N LEU A 171 16.81 -20.56 -13.79
CA LEU A 171 18.21 -20.19 -13.83
C LEU A 171 18.56 -19.32 -15.06
N LYS A 172 17.72 -19.36 -16.06
CA LYS A 172 17.82 -18.58 -17.31
C LYS A 172 16.41 -18.38 -17.89
N PRO A 173 16.19 -17.39 -18.77
CA PRO A 173 14.85 -17.11 -19.35
C PRO A 173 14.17 -18.33 -19.96
N SER A 174 14.90 -19.17 -20.68
CA SER A 174 14.33 -20.37 -21.33
C SER A 174 13.73 -21.39 -20.35
N ASP A 175 14.05 -21.32 -19.05
CA ASP A 175 13.47 -22.20 -18.02
C ASP A 175 12.00 -21.82 -17.72
N LEU A 176 11.55 -20.62 -18.11
CA LEU A 176 10.15 -20.20 -18.03
C LEU A 176 9.28 -20.84 -19.12
N GLY A 177 9.90 -21.41 -20.17
CA GLY A 177 9.18 -22.03 -21.30
C GLY A 177 8.23 -23.13 -20.83
N GLY A 178 6.96 -22.99 -21.21
CA GLY A 178 5.87 -23.92 -20.85
C GLY A 178 5.31 -23.75 -19.42
N LEU A 179 5.84 -22.84 -18.61
CA LEU A 179 5.31 -22.57 -17.27
C LEU A 179 4.26 -21.47 -17.29
N LYS A 180 3.17 -21.71 -16.57
CA LYS A 180 2.18 -20.69 -16.23
C LYS A 180 2.64 -19.96 -15.00
N ILE A 181 3.04 -18.71 -15.15
CA ILE A 181 3.53 -17.86 -14.06
C ILE A 181 2.45 -16.87 -13.68
N ARG A 182 2.01 -16.95 -12.43
CA ARG A 182 1.12 -15.92 -11.90
C ARG A 182 1.83 -14.58 -11.86
N VAL A 183 1.15 -13.55 -12.30
CA VAL A 183 1.54 -12.15 -12.17
C VAL A 183 0.45 -11.36 -11.48
N GLN A 184 0.77 -10.14 -11.03
CA GLN A 184 -0.24 -9.17 -10.58
C GLN A 184 -1.12 -8.75 -11.77
N GLN A 185 -2.26 -8.11 -11.51
CA GLN A 185 -3.15 -7.57 -12.53
C GLN A 185 -2.50 -6.33 -13.20
N SER A 186 -1.47 -6.56 -13.98
CA SER A 186 -0.61 -5.56 -14.61
C SER A 186 -0.24 -6.03 -16.01
N LYS A 187 -0.49 -5.17 -16.99
CA LYS A 187 -0.09 -5.43 -18.38
C LYS A 187 1.43 -5.53 -18.49
N THR A 188 2.16 -4.65 -17.82
CA THR A 188 3.63 -4.62 -17.84
C THR A 188 4.22 -5.92 -17.26
N ALA A 189 3.63 -6.47 -16.18
CA ALA A 189 4.06 -7.74 -15.61
C ALA A 189 3.74 -8.92 -16.54
N MET A 190 2.60 -8.89 -17.24
CA MET A 190 2.29 -9.90 -18.27
C MET A 190 3.27 -9.84 -19.43
N ASP A 191 3.53 -8.66 -19.96
CA ASP A 191 4.47 -8.45 -21.08
C ASP A 191 5.89 -8.92 -20.69
N MET A 192 6.33 -8.68 -19.45
CA MET A 192 7.63 -9.15 -18.94
C MET A 192 7.74 -10.67 -18.94
N VAL A 193 6.77 -11.38 -18.35
CA VAL A 193 6.80 -12.85 -18.31
C VAL A 193 6.73 -13.44 -19.71
N GLN A 194 5.96 -12.83 -20.61
CA GLN A 194 5.89 -13.24 -22.02
C GLN A 194 7.23 -13.01 -22.74
N ALA A 195 7.88 -11.86 -22.55
CA ALA A 195 9.18 -11.56 -23.13
C ALA A 195 10.27 -12.54 -22.63
N LEU A 196 10.16 -13.01 -21.39
CA LEU A 196 11.04 -14.02 -20.81
C LEU A 196 10.70 -15.46 -21.25
N GLY A 197 9.63 -15.66 -22.03
CA GLY A 197 9.25 -16.97 -22.60
C GLY A 197 8.26 -17.78 -21.76
N GLY A 198 7.73 -17.24 -20.67
CA GLY A 198 6.69 -17.86 -19.84
C GLY A 198 5.27 -17.52 -20.30
N SER A 199 4.27 -18.16 -19.68
CA SER A 199 2.85 -17.89 -19.89
C SER A 199 2.29 -17.11 -18.69
N PRO A 200 2.08 -15.79 -18.80
CA PRO A 200 1.57 -14.99 -17.68
C PRO A 200 0.10 -15.29 -17.40
N THR A 201 -0.24 -15.42 -16.14
CA THR A 201 -1.61 -15.64 -15.65
C THR A 201 -1.92 -14.63 -14.56
N PRO A 202 -2.69 -13.56 -14.84
CA PRO A 202 -3.05 -12.57 -13.81
C PRO A 202 -4.06 -13.18 -12.84
N VAL A 203 -3.68 -13.23 -11.54
CA VAL A 203 -4.54 -13.71 -10.45
C VAL A 203 -4.42 -12.76 -9.27
N PRO A 204 -5.53 -12.36 -8.61
CA PRO A 204 -5.50 -11.58 -7.39
C PRO A 204 -4.62 -12.21 -6.31
N PHE A 205 -3.94 -11.37 -5.50
CA PHE A 205 -2.97 -11.89 -4.54
C PHE A 205 -3.59 -12.82 -3.48
N GLY A 206 -4.80 -12.52 -3.01
CA GLY A 206 -5.51 -13.35 -2.04
C GLY A 206 -5.89 -14.75 -2.55
N GLU A 207 -5.89 -14.97 -3.87
CA GLU A 207 -6.23 -16.26 -4.50
C GLU A 207 -4.97 -17.09 -4.85
N LEU A 208 -3.78 -16.50 -4.75
CA LEU A 208 -2.55 -17.08 -5.28
C LEU A 208 -2.18 -18.40 -4.60
N TYR A 209 -2.31 -18.52 -3.28
CA TYR A 209 -2.01 -19.77 -2.57
C TYR A 209 -2.84 -20.93 -3.14
N THR A 210 -4.15 -20.72 -3.33
CA THR A 210 -5.05 -21.73 -3.89
C THR A 210 -4.72 -22.03 -5.36
N ALA A 211 -4.35 -21.01 -6.15
CA ALA A 211 -3.95 -21.19 -7.54
C ALA A 211 -2.67 -22.04 -7.68
N LEU A 212 -1.70 -21.85 -6.79
CA LEU A 212 -0.49 -22.67 -6.71
C LEU A 212 -0.82 -24.11 -6.26
N GLN A 213 -1.60 -24.26 -5.19
CA GLN A 213 -1.95 -25.56 -4.63
C GLN A 213 -2.76 -26.42 -5.60
N SER A 214 -3.65 -25.80 -6.37
CA SER A 214 -4.47 -26.49 -7.39
C SER A 214 -3.75 -26.70 -8.74
N SER A 215 -2.48 -26.28 -8.85
CA SER A 215 -1.71 -26.32 -10.10
C SER A 215 -2.37 -25.52 -11.25
N MET A 216 -3.19 -24.49 -10.92
CA MET A 216 -3.67 -23.53 -11.91
C MET A 216 -2.49 -22.77 -12.51
N VAL A 217 -1.48 -22.49 -11.69
CA VAL A 217 -0.19 -21.90 -12.07
C VAL A 217 0.97 -22.73 -11.55
N ASP A 218 2.11 -22.70 -12.26
CA ASP A 218 3.32 -23.47 -11.93
C ASP A 218 4.27 -22.69 -11.01
N GLY A 219 4.01 -21.41 -10.85
CA GLY A 219 4.82 -20.51 -10.04
C GLY A 219 4.27 -19.09 -10.06
N ALA A 220 5.00 -18.20 -9.44
CA ALA A 220 4.71 -16.78 -9.41
C ALA A 220 6.02 -15.98 -9.24
N GLU A 221 5.90 -14.66 -9.10
CA GLU A 221 7.01 -13.77 -8.79
C GLU A 221 6.63 -12.83 -7.65
N ASN A 222 7.53 -12.61 -6.72
CA ASN A 222 7.37 -11.66 -5.61
C ASN A 222 8.66 -11.55 -4.79
N ASN A 223 8.61 -10.74 -3.73
CA ASN A 223 9.65 -10.58 -2.71
C ASN A 223 9.58 -11.66 -1.62
N ALA A 224 10.64 -11.82 -0.85
CA ALA A 224 10.73 -12.84 0.20
C ALA A 224 9.70 -12.67 1.33
N PRO A 225 9.40 -11.45 1.86
CA PRO A 225 8.35 -11.26 2.85
C PRO A 225 6.98 -11.73 2.39
N SER A 226 6.55 -11.39 1.18
CA SER A 226 5.27 -11.84 0.62
C SER A 226 5.26 -13.36 0.38
N PHE A 227 6.35 -13.93 -0.12
CA PHE A 227 6.50 -15.36 -0.36
C PHE A 227 6.38 -16.17 0.94
N TYR A 228 6.99 -15.66 2.03
CA TYR A 228 6.95 -16.32 3.34
C TYR A 228 5.62 -16.12 4.08
N THR A 229 5.18 -14.87 4.28
CA THR A 229 4.02 -14.58 5.14
C THR A 229 2.71 -15.13 4.59
N ASN A 230 2.58 -15.22 3.26
CA ASN A 230 1.42 -15.83 2.61
C ASN A 230 1.60 -17.34 2.32
N ARG A 231 2.64 -17.96 2.89
CA ARG A 231 2.89 -19.40 2.91
C ARG A 231 3.04 -20.04 1.52
N HIS A 232 3.33 -19.25 0.48
CA HIS A 232 3.51 -19.79 -0.88
C HIS A 232 4.67 -20.79 -0.93
N TYR A 233 5.64 -20.68 0.00
CA TYR A 233 6.77 -21.61 0.17
C TYR A 233 6.34 -23.05 0.52
N GLU A 234 5.13 -23.24 1.04
CA GLU A 234 4.63 -24.60 1.30
C GLU A 234 4.44 -25.39 0.00
N VAL A 235 4.06 -24.70 -1.08
CA VAL A 235 3.84 -25.26 -2.41
C VAL A 235 5.06 -25.08 -3.31
N CYS A 236 5.66 -23.89 -3.35
CA CYS A 236 6.81 -23.59 -4.21
C CYS A 236 8.12 -23.79 -3.44
N LYS A 237 8.97 -24.71 -3.94
CA LYS A 237 10.24 -25.05 -3.28
C LYS A 237 11.48 -24.48 -3.95
N HIS A 238 11.34 -23.78 -5.08
CA HIS A 238 12.43 -23.13 -5.77
C HIS A 238 12.19 -21.61 -5.79
N TYR A 239 13.15 -20.84 -5.26
CA TYR A 239 13.12 -19.38 -5.29
C TYR A 239 14.36 -18.89 -6.00
N SER A 240 14.19 -18.33 -7.20
CA SER A 240 15.26 -17.87 -8.08
C SER A 240 15.36 -16.36 -8.00
N LEU A 241 16.37 -15.85 -7.30
CA LEU A 241 16.60 -14.43 -7.03
C LEU A 241 17.18 -13.73 -8.27
N ASP A 242 16.38 -13.64 -9.32
CA ASP A 242 16.70 -12.93 -10.55
C ASP A 242 16.44 -11.41 -10.44
N GLU A 243 15.70 -10.98 -9.42
CA GLU A 243 15.45 -9.57 -9.05
C GLU A 243 15.00 -8.69 -10.24
N HIS A 244 14.10 -9.20 -11.06
CA HIS A 244 13.72 -8.60 -12.33
C HIS A 244 13.04 -7.23 -12.22
N THR A 245 12.32 -6.93 -11.13
CA THR A 245 11.64 -5.62 -10.93
C THR A 245 11.74 -5.15 -9.48
N ARG A 246 11.59 -3.83 -9.29
CA ARG A 246 11.40 -3.17 -7.99
C ARG A 246 10.11 -2.36 -8.04
N VAL A 247 9.02 -2.99 -7.67
CA VAL A 247 7.67 -2.43 -7.73
C VAL A 247 7.27 -1.98 -6.32
N PRO A 248 7.19 -0.67 -6.03
CA PRO A 248 6.83 -0.20 -4.70
C PRO A 248 5.37 -0.53 -4.36
N ASP A 249 5.10 -0.60 -3.07
CA ASP A 249 3.75 -0.44 -2.56
C ASP A 249 3.45 1.05 -2.35
N LEU A 250 2.21 1.46 -2.62
CA LEU A 250 1.75 2.83 -2.39
C LEU A 250 0.64 2.81 -1.35
N LEU A 251 0.72 3.73 -0.41
CA LEU A 251 -0.39 4.05 0.48
C LEU A 251 -1.20 5.18 -0.15
N LEU A 252 -2.47 4.92 -0.40
CA LEU A 252 -3.37 5.80 -1.16
C LEU A 252 -4.54 6.24 -0.30
N VAL A 253 -5.00 7.48 -0.48
CA VAL A 253 -6.23 8.01 0.11
C VAL A 253 -7.19 8.46 -0.99
N SER A 254 -8.50 8.27 -0.78
CA SER A 254 -9.54 8.81 -1.65
C SER A 254 -9.48 10.34 -1.68
N THR A 255 -9.43 10.96 -2.86
CA THR A 255 -9.49 12.44 -2.95
C THR A 255 -10.82 12.99 -2.43
N LYS A 256 -11.92 12.24 -2.53
CA LYS A 256 -13.22 12.62 -1.95
C LYS A 256 -13.14 12.67 -0.43
N VAL A 257 -12.68 11.57 0.19
CA VAL A 257 -12.50 11.53 1.65
C VAL A 257 -11.49 12.58 2.09
N TRP A 258 -10.36 12.72 1.39
CA TRP A 258 -9.35 13.74 1.70
C TRP A 258 -9.92 15.14 1.74
N SER A 259 -10.77 15.51 0.78
CA SER A 259 -11.36 16.86 0.71
C SER A 259 -12.37 17.14 1.84
N GLU A 260 -12.92 16.11 2.47
CA GLU A 260 -13.84 16.22 3.62
C GLU A 260 -13.09 16.32 4.96
N LEU A 261 -11.79 15.94 4.99
CA LEU A 261 -10.96 16.07 6.18
C LEU A 261 -10.61 17.54 6.45
N SER A 262 -10.61 17.92 7.73
CA SER A 262 -10.09 19.25 8.09
C SER A 262 -8.58 19.36 7.75
N PRO A 263 -8.06 20.58 7.48
CA PRO A 263 -6.64 20.75 7.18
C PRO A 263 -5.71 20.17 8.26
N GLN A 264 -6.14 20.19 9.51
CA GLN A 264 -5.38 19.62 10.61
C GLN A 264 -5.34 18.10 10.55
N VAL A 265 -6.44 17.43 10.20
CA VAL A 265 -6.50 15.96 10.04
C VAL A 265 -5.70 15.53 8.82
N GLN A 266 -5.78 16.29 7.72
CA GLN A 266 -4.95 16.05 6.52
C GLN A 266 -3.45 16.09 6.87
N LEU A 267 -3.02 17.11 7.65
CA LEU A 267 -1.65 17.23 8.11
C LEU A 267 -1.21 16.04 8.98
N TRP A 268 -2.03 15.66 9.96
CA TRP A 268 -1.73 14.51 10.82
C TRP A 268 -1.66 13.20 10.04
N LEU A 269 -2.58 12.99 9.09
CA LEU A 269 -2.62 11.79 8.26
C LEU A 269 -1.36 11.70 7.38
N GLN A 270 -0.96 12.80 6.72
CA GLN A 270 0.25 12.86 5.91
C GLN A 270 1.50 12.60 6.77
N GLN A 271 1.65 13.27 7.90
CA GLN A 271 2.79 13.05 8.80
C GLN A 271 2.86 11.61 9.31
N SER A 272 1.70 10.99 9.61
CA SER A 272 1.66 9.60 10.07
C SER A 272 2.06 8.63 8.94
N ALA A 273 1.68 8.94 7.70
CA ALA A 273 2.10 8.17 6.52
C ALA A 273 3.62 8.29 6.29
N ASP A 274 4.17 9.50 6.37
CA ASP A 274 5.60 9.74 6.18
C ASP A 274 6.43 8.99 7.26
N GLU A 275 6.05 9.13 8.54
CA GLU A 275 6.69 8.41 9.64
C GLU A 275 6.60 6.88 9.47
N SER A 276 5.47 6.38 8.97
CA SER A 276 5.28 4.95 8.73
C SER A 276 6.12 4.43 7.56
N SER A 277 6.37 5.26 6.55
CA SER A 277 7.24 4.91 5.42
C SER A 277 8.69 4.72 5.87
N GLU A 278 9.19 5.62 6.73
CA GLU A 278 10.53 5.50 7.31
C GLU A 278 10.66 4.27 8.24
N TYR A 279 9.64 4.02 9.06
CA TYR A 279 9.57 2.83 9.92
C TYR A 279 9.56 1.55 9.08
N GLN A 280 8.71 1.49 8.05
CA GLN A 280 8.57 0.36 7.17
C GLN A 280 9.88 0.01 6.46
N ARG A 281 10.59 1.00 5.93
CA ARG A 281 11.87 0.78 5.23
C ARG A 281 12.90 0.10 6.14
N LYS A 282 13.02 0.55 7.39
CA LYS A 282 13.93 -0.07 8.37
C LYS A 282 13.52 -1.50 8.69
N LEU A 283 12.21 -1.72 8.92
CA LEU A 283 11.67 -3.03 9.20
C LEU A 283 11.84 -3.98 8.01
N TRP A 284 11.65 -3.48 6.79
CA TRP A 284 11.81 -4.25 5.56
C TRP A 284 13.23 -4.81 5.40
N GLN A 285 14.25 -3.98 5.62
CA GLN A 285 15.65 -4.40 5.53
C GLN A 285 15.98 -5.50 6.54
N GLN A 286 15.50 -5.37 7.77
CA GLN A 286 15.72 -6.36 8.83
C GLN A 286 15.01 -7.69 8.53
N GLU A 287 13.72 -7.61 8.14
CA GLU A 287 12.89 -8.79 7.93
C GLU A 287 13.24 -9.55 6.65
N THR A 288 13.64 -8.89 5.57
CA THR A 288 13.97 -9.57 4.30
C THR A 288 15.09 -10.58 4.48
N ALA A 289 16.19 -10.20 5.16
CA ALA A 289 17.31 -11.11 5.41
C ALA A 289 16.88 -12.30 6.30
N ARG A 290 16.15 -12.01 7.40
CA ARG A 290 15.65 -13.03 8.32
C ARG A 290 14.71 -14.02 7.63
N LEU A 291 13.80 -13.52 6.79
CA LEU A 291 12.82 -14.35 6.10
C LEU A 291 13.43 -15.23 5.01
N LEU A 292 14.51 -14.78 4.34
CA LEU A 292 15.28 -15.62 3.44
C LEU A 292 15.91 -16.82 4.16
N GLU A 293 16.46 -16.62 5.36
CA GLU A 293 17.00 -17.72 6.19
C GLU A 293 15.88 -18.69 6.61
N LEU A 294 14.71 -18.19 7.03
CA LEU A 294 13.59 -19.03 7.38
C LEU A 294 13.08 -19.84 6.18
N LEU A 295 13.00 -19.25 5.00
CA LEU A 295 12.62 -19.97 3.78
C LEU A 295 13.55 -21.17 3.51
N GLN A 296 14.87 -21.02 3.73
CA GLN A 296 15.82 -22.14 3.60
C GLN A 296 15.55 -23.21 4.66
N GLN A 297 15.24 -22.84 5.91
CA GLN A 297 14.88 -23.77 6.98
C GLN A 297 13.60 -24.55 6.66
N GLU A 298 12.64 -23.92 5.95
CA GLU A 298 11.42 -24.54 5.46
C GLU A 298 11.63 -25.39 4.18
N GLY A 299 12.88 -25.58 3.77
CA GLY A 299 13.26 -26.45 2.65
C GLY A 299 13.16 -25.79 1.29
N VAL A 300 13.05 -24.45 1.22
CA VAL A 300 13.11 -23.72 -0.06
C VAL A 300 14.56 -23.68 -0.56
N GLN A 301 14.76 -24.06 -1.80
CA GLN A 301 16.03 -23.95 -2.51
C GLN A 301 16.15 -22.54 -3.11
N ILE A 302 17.07 -21.75 -2.59
CA ILE A 302 17.35 -20.40 -3.09
C ILE A 302 18.44 -20.47 -4.15
N HIS A 303 18.11 -19.97 -5.35
CA HIS A 303 19.00 -19.91 -6.49
C HIS A 303 19.36 -18.45 -6.81
N ARG A 304 20.55 -18.22 -7.37
CA ARG A 304 21.03 -16.89 -7.77
C ARG A 304 21.47 -16.95 -9.23
N PRO A 305 20.50 -16.80 -10.17
CA PRO A 305 20.80 -16.82 -11.59
C PRO A 305 21.58 -15.57 -12.03
N ASP A 306 22.21 -15.67 -13.20
CA ASP A 306 22.83 -14.52 -13.85
C ASP A 306 21.76 -13.56 -14.39
N GLN A 307 21.58 -12.44 -13.72
CA GLN A 307 20.59 -11.40 -14.07
C GLN A 307 20.83 -10.82 -15.47
N ALA A 308 22.08 -10.82 -15.97
CA ALA A 308 22.39 -10.29 -17.29
C ALA A 308 21.66 -11.04 -18.42
N LEU A 309 21.47 -12.36 -18.25
CA LEU A 309 20.73 -13.19 -19.23
C LEU A 309 19.27 -12.74 -19.34
N PHE A 310 18.63 -12.41 -18.22
CA PHE A 310 17.24 -11.95 -18.19
C PHE A 310 17.12 -10.51 -18.70
N ALA A 311 18.04 -9.64 -18.30
CA ALA A 311 18.08 -8.25 -18.77
C ALA A 311 18.25 -8.16 -20.29
N GLU A 312 19.09 -9.01 -20.89
CA GLU A 312 19.24 -9.10 -22.34
C GLU A 312 17.96 -9.52 -23.03
N GLN A 313 17.26 -10.52 -22.48
CA GLN A 313 16.04 -11.08 -23.07
C GLN A 313 14.89 -10.07 -23.13
N VAL A 314 14.82 -9.11 -22.18
CA VAL A 314 13.73 -8.11 -22.14
C VAL A 314 14.04 -6.81 -22.88
N LYS A 315 15.17 -6.70 -23.57
CA LYS A 315 15.53 -5.48 -24.34
C LYS A 315 14.46 -5.12 -25.37
N SER A 316 13.91 -6.08 -26.08
CA SER A 316 12.82 -5.85 -27.04
C SER A 316 11.57 -5.23 -26.40
N MET A 317 11.29 -5.56 -25.13
CA MET A 317 10.23 -4.92 -24.36
C MET A 317 10.58 -3.44 -24.08
N HIS A 318 11.82 -3.14 -23.68
CA HIS A 318 12.26 -1.75 -23.51
C HIS A 318 12.14 -0.94 -24.80
N ASP A 319 12.58 -1.52 -25.94
CA ASP A 319 12.52 -0.87 -27.24
C ASP A 319 11.08 -0.55 -27.66
N SER A 320 10.13 -1.42 -27.34
CA SER A 320 8.71 -1.24 -27.63
C SER A 320 8.06 -0.07 -26.87
N LEU A 321 8.66 0.36 -25.77
CA LEU A 321 8.21 1.51 -24.97
C LEU A 321 8.72 2.85 -25.51
N THR A 322 9.64 2.83 -26.48
CA THR A 322 10.18 4.06 -27.09
C THR A 322 9.06 4.89 -27.73
N GLY A 323 9.03 6.19 -27.43
CA GLY A 323 7.99 7.11 -27.90
C GLY A 323 6.66 7.04 -27.13
N THR A 324 6.59 6.20 -26.09
CA THR A 324 5.45 6.18 -25.15
C THR A 324 5.75 7.05 -23.92
N ARG A 325 4.70 7.39 -23.17
CA ARG A 325 4.86 8.10 -21.89
C ARG A 325 5.79 7.36 -20.91
N VAL A 326 5.71 6.03 -20.84
CA VAL A 326 6.59 5.21 -20.00
C VAL A 326 8.04 5.28 -20.50
N GLY A 327 8.26 5.26 -21.82
CA GLY A 327 9.58 5.43 -22.42
C GLY A 327 10.22 6.80 -22.09
N ASP A 328 9.42 7.87 -22.08
CA ASP A 328 9.88 9.19 -21.64
C ASP A 328 10.29 9.20 -20.17
N LEU A 329 9.52 8.51 -19.31
CA LEU A 329 9.84 8.36 -17.88
C LEU A 329 11.10 7.51 -17.67
N MET A 330 11.30 6.45 -18.46
CA MET A 330 12.53 5.63 -18.43
C MET A 330 13.75 6.49 -18.79
N LYS A 331 13.62 7.38 -19.76
CA LYS A 331 14.70 8.31 -20.12
C LYS A 331 15.04 9.26 -18.96
N GLN A 332 14.02 9.89 -18.35
CA GLN A 332 14.21 10.74 -17.17
C GLN A 332 14.86 9.97 -16.02
N LEU A 333 14.41 8.73 -15.76
CA LEU A 333 15.02 7.86 -14.77
C LEU A 333 16.50 7.60 -15.05
N SER A 334 16.87 7.35 -16.31
CA SER A 334 18.27 7.09 -16.69
C SER A 334 19.21 8.26 -16.43
N GLU A 335 18.69 9.49 -16.42
CA GLU A 335 19.41 10.75 -16.16
C GLU A 335 19.60 11.01 -14.65
N LEU A 336 18.91 10.30 -13.76
CA LEU A 336 19.12 10.38 -12.31
C LEU A 336 20.47 9.77 -11.95
N LYS A 337 21.40 10.62 -11.47
CA LYS A 337 22.77 10.25 -11.11
C LYS A 337 22.88 9.65 -9.72
#